data_809184fb81bf66cb4d2a2c9fe95daa34
#
_entry.id   809184fb81bf66cb4d2a2c9fe95daa34
#
_cell.length_a   1.000
_cell.length_b   1.000
_cell.length_c   1.000
_cell.angle_alpha   90.00
_cell.angle_beta   90.00
_cell.angle_gamma   90.00
#
_symmetry.space_group_name_H-M   'P 1'
#
loop_
_entity.id
_entity.type
_entity.pdbx_description
1 polymer ?
#
loop_
_entity_poly.entity_id
_entity_poly.type
_entity_poly.pdbx_seq_one_letter_code
_entity_poly.pdbx_strand_id
1 'polypeptide(L)'
;LHVIDITKGKKDKMINANSYIIGSVAADTGRVYVGHHDNEFLCIDLKAGNIVWNYKDRLFPYSSSPAVTKDRVLFGGQDKRLHCVRRDNGKQIWAFSTRGQVNSSPVVCDGKVLVGSDDGRLYMVSLTTGKRLWDYETEDVISASPAVASGKVVIGSEDGKIYCFGQKKK
;
A
#
# COMPACT_ATOMS: atom_id res chain seq x y z
N LEU A 1 -3.27 12.58 -12.66
CA LEU A 1 -1.91 12.07 -12.83
C LEU A 1 -1.23 12.75 -14.01
N HIS A 2 -0.07 13.39 -13.79
CA HIS A 2 0.74 13.97 -14.83
C HIS A 2 1.88 13.03 -15.18
N VAL A 3 2.08 12.76 -16.47
CA VAL A 3 3.24 12.06 -17.01
C VAL A 3 4.19 13.11 -17.58
N ILE A 4 5.43 13.13 -17.11
CA ILE A 4 6.44 14.12 -17.48
C ILE A 4 7.64 13.37 -18.05
N ASP A 5 8.07 13.77 -19.25
CA ASP A 5 9.37 13.32 -19.81
C ASP A 5 10.47 14.10 -19.10
N ILE A 6 11.19 13.43 -18.22
CA ILE A 6 12.26 14.06 -17.42
C ILE A 6 13.47 14.46 -18.25
N THR A 7 13.69 13.85 -19.42
CA THR A 7 14.81 14.22 -20.30
C THR A 7 14.56 15.51 -21.05
N LYS A 8 13.30 15.78 -21.37
CA LYS A 8 12.86 17.00 -22.09
C LYS A 8 12.29 18.06 -21.16
N GLY A 9 12.03 17.71 -19.88
CA GLY A 9 11.35 18.60 -18.92
C GLY A 9 9.94 18.98 -19.36
N LYS A 10 9.31 18.21 -20.23
CA LYS A 10 8.01 18.53 -20.81
C LYS A 10 6.95 17.53 -20.34
N LYS A 11 5.73 18.08 -20.17
CA LYS A 11 4.54 17.27 -19.93
C LYS A 11 4.24 16.42 -21.18
N ASP A 12 4.23 15.10 -21.02
CA ASP A 12 3.85 14.16 -22.08
C ASP A 12 2.33 14.06 -22.15
N LYS A 13 1.68 13.74 -21.04
CA LYS A 13 0.21 13.64 -20.97
C LYS A 13 -0.34 13.87 -19.57
N MET A 14 -1.66 14.07 -19.51
CA MET A 14 -2.43 14.06 -18.28
C MET A 14 -3.47 12.96 -18.32
N ILE A 15 -3.57 12.20 -17.24
CA ILE A 15 -4.57 11.15 -17.06
C ILE A 15 -5.47 11.57 -15.89
N ASN A 16 -6.76 11.67 -16.15
CA ASN A 16 -7.72 12.01 -15.11
C ASN A 16 -7.99 10.77 -14.24
N ALA A 17 -7.82 10.90 -12.93
CA ALA A 17 -8.15 9.87 -11.94
C ALA A 17 -9.49 10.12 -11.24
N ASN A 18 -10.24 11.13 -11.71
CA ASN A 18 -11.59 11.54 -11.27
C ASN A 18 -11.68 12.06 -9.83
N SER A 19 -10.66 11.88 -9.00
CA SER A 19 -10.62 12.36 -7.62
C SER A 19 -9.20 12.68 -7.20
N TYR A 20 -9.04 13.29 -6.01
CA TYR A 20 -7.73 13.62 -5.50
C TYR A 20 -7.01 12.42 -4.91
N ILE A 21 -5.68 12.39 -5.12
CA ILE A 21 -4.78 11.32 -4.73
C ILE A 21 -3.95 11.83 -3.55
N ILE A 22 -3.92 11.06 -2.46
CA ILE A 22 -3.15 11.38 -1.24
C ILE A 22 -1.84 10.58 -1.22
N GLY A 23 -1.92 9.27 -1.50
CA GLY A 23 -0.77 8.38 -1.49
C GLY A 23 0.13 8.55 -2.71
N SER A 24 1.36 8.07 -2.61
CA SER A 24 2.24 7.95 -3.77
C SER A 24 1.74 6.88 -4.72
N VAL A 25 2.02 7.04 -5.99
CA VAL A 25 1.73 6.03 -7.01
C VAL A 25 2.82 4.97 -7.03
N ALA A 26 2.48 3.73 -7.32
CA ALA A 26 3.48 2.73 -7.73
C ALA A 26 3.41 2.54 -9.24
N ALA A 27 4.56 2.41 -9.89
CA ALA A 27 4.66 2.20 -11.32
C ALA A 27 5.52 0.97 -11.63
N ASP A 28 5.03 0.12 -12.50
CA ASP A 28 5.78 -1.05 -12.97
C ASP A 28 5.28 -1.50 -14.36
N THR A 29 6.23 -1.82 -15.26
CA THR A 29 5.96 -2.36 -16.61
C THR A 29 4.90 -1.58 -17.40
N GLY A 30 4.97 -0.24 -17.38
CA GLY A 30 4.06 0.64 -18.11
C GLY A 30 2.67 0.82 -17.49
N ARG A 31 2.45 0.30 -16.28
CA ARG A 31 1.22 0.50 -15.50
C ARG A 31 1.49 1.32 -14.26
N VAL A 32 0.47 2.07 -13.83
CA VAL A 32 0.44 2.80 -12.55
C VAL A 32 -0.70 2.28 -11.71
N TYR A 33 -0.44 2.18 -10.41
CA TYR A 33 -1.37 1.73 -9.39
C TYR A 33 -1.54 2.84 -8.37
N VAL A 34 -2.78 3.22 -8.07
CA VAL A 34 -3.07 4.36 -7.20
C VAL A 34 -4.46 4.26 -6.58
N GLY A 35 -4.56 4.57 -5.31
CA GLY A 35 -5.82 4.82 -4.63
C GLY A 35 -6.21 6.30 -4.69
N HIS A 36 -7.50 6.61 -4.63
CA HIS A 36 -8.00 7.96 -4.53
C HIS A 36 -9.17 8.09 -3.53
N HIS A 37 -9.57 9.33 -3.26
CA HIS A 37 -10.51 9.65 -2.19
C HIS A 37 -11.95 9.21 -2.46
N ASP A 38 -12.35 9.03 -3.71
CA ASP A 38 -13.70 8.55 -4.07
C ASP A 38 -13.82 7.02 -4.02
N ASN A 39 -13.08 6.40 -3.09
CA ASN A 39 -13.23 5.00 -2.71
C ASN A 39 -12.90 4.00 -3.83
N GLU A 40 -12.03 4.36 -4.75
CA GLU A 40 -11.56 3.47 -5.80
C GLU A 40 -10.04 3.35 -5.80
N PHE A 41 -9.56 2.18 -6.18
CA PHE A 41 -8.16 1.90 -6.44
C PHE A 41 -8.00 1.53 -7.92
N LEU A 42 -7.12 2.24 -8.62
CA LEU A 42 -6.99 2.19 -10.07
C LEU A 42 -5.70 1.53 -10.53
N CYS A 43 -5.78 0.77 -11.62
CA CYS A 43 -4.66 0.43 -12.47
C CYS A 43 -4.82 1.16 -13.80
N ILE A 44 -3.80 1.91 -14.19
CA ILE A 44 -3.80 2.77 -15.37
C ILE A 44 -2.68 2.34 -16.31
N ASP A 45 -2.97 2.19 -17.60
CA ASP A 45 -1.96 2.01 -18.63
C ASP A 45 -1.33 3.37 -18.98
N LEU A 46 -0.05 3.53 -18.77
CA LEU A 46 0.66 4.79 -19.05
C LEU A 46 0.74 5.11 -20.54
N LYS A 47 0.83 4.11 -21.40
CA LYS A 47 0.94 4.32 -22.85
C LYS A 47 -0.41 4.71 -23.44
N ALA A 48 -1.45 3.94 -23.14
CA ALA A 48 -2.81 4.20 -23.62
C ALA A 48 -3.50 5.38 -22.88
N GLY A 49 -3.12 5.61 -21.60
CA GLY A 49 -3.73 6.66 -20.78
C GLY A 49 -5.12 6.33 -20.25
N ASN A 50 -5.50 5.05 -20.26
CA ASN A 50 -6.81 4.59 -19.81
C ASN A 50 -6.73 3.71 -18.57
N ILE A 51 -7.84 3.61 -17.85
CA ILE A 51 -8.01 2.70 -16.72
C ILE A 51 -8.11 1.27 -17.26
N VAL A 52 -7.22 0.39 -16.80
CA VAL A 52 -7.21 -1.05 -17.15
C VAL A 52 -8.22 -1.81 -16.29
N TRP A 53 -8.22 -1.52 -14.99
CA TRP A 53 -9.18 -2.02 -14.03
C TRP A 53 -9.29 -1.05 -12.85
N ASN A 54 -10.42 -1.10 -12.17
CA ASN A 54 -10.63 -0.46 -10.89
C ASN A 54 -11.07 -1.50 -9.85
N TYR A 55 -10.76 -1.21 -8.59
CA TYR A 55 -11.19 -1.98 -7.43
C TYR A 55 -11.97 -1.08 -6.48
N LYS A 56 -13.10 -1.57 -5.99
CA LYS A 56 -13.94 -0.93 -5.00
C LYS A 56 -14.58 -2.00 -4.14
N ASP A 57 -14.34 -1.95 -2.83
CA ASP A 57 -14.95 -2.88 -1.87
C ASP A 57 -16.01 -2.17 -1.03
N ARG A 58 -15.64 -1.04 -0.43
CA ARG A 58 -16.49 -0.24 0.45
C ARG A 58 -16.43 1.24 0.08
N LEU A 59 -17.25 2.06 0.76
CA LEU A 59 -17.29 3.50 0.55
C LEU A 59 -16.27 4.21 1.45
N PHE A 60 -14.99 3.85 1.34
CA PHE A 60 -13.88 4.45 2.07
C PHE A 60 -12.67 4.67 1.17
N PRO A 61 -11.93 5.78 1.35
CA PRO A 61 -10.75 6.11 0.58
C PRO A 61 -9.61 5.09 0.73
N TYR A 62 -8.82 4.95 -0.33
CA TYR A 62 -7.54 4.25 -0.32
C TYR A 62 -6.42 5.27 -0.36
N SER A 63 -5.82 5.55 0.81
CA SER A 63 -4.85 6.64 1.02
C SER A 63 -3.39 6.18 1.06
N SER A 64 -3.12 4.88 1.30
CA SER A 64 -1.75 4.38 1.35
C SER A 64 -1.12 4.25 -0.03
N SER A 65 0.21 4.35 -0.09
CA SER A 65 0.96 4.03 -1.30
C SER A 65 0.99 2.51 -1.52
N PRO A 66 0.75 2.01 -2.74
CA PRO A 66 0.66 0.57 -2.95
C PRO A 66 2.02 -0.13 -3.04
N ALA A 67 2.07 -1.39 -2.61
CA ALA A 67 3.15 -2.31 -2.90
C ALA A 67 2.76 -3.21 -4.08
N VAL A 68 3.65 -3.33 -5.08
CA VAL A 68 3.43 -4.12 -6.29
C VAL A 68 4.38 -5.30 -6.31
N THR A 69 3.85 -6.49 -6.54
CA THR A 69 4.62 -7.73 -6.76
C THR A 69 4.40 -8.25 -8.18
N LYS A 70 4.99 -9.40 -8.49
CA LYS A 70 4.83 -10.03 -9.81
C LYS A 70 3.35 -10.25 -10.18
N ASP A 71 2.51 -10.65 -9.23
CA ASP A 71 1.11 -11.08 -9.47
C ASP A 71 0.07 -10.35 -8.61
N ARG A 72 0.48 -9.47 -7.69
CA ARG A 72 -0.39 -8.82 -6.70
C ARG A 72 -0.10 -7.34 -6.55
N VAL A 73 -1.13 -6.63 -6.10
CA VAL A 73 -1.05 -5.26 -5.61
C VAL A 73 -1.66 -5.21 -4.22
N LEU A 74 -0.95 -4.57 -3.29
CA LEU A 74 -1.36 -4.43 -1.90
C LEU A 74 -1.47 -2.96 -1.53
N PHE A 75 -2.50 -2.60 -0.79
CA PHE A 75 -2.74 -1.23 -0.33
C PHE A 75 -3.62 -1.22 0.91
N GLY A 76 -3.44 -0.20 1.75
CA GLY A 76 -4.27 0.05 2.91
C GLY A 76 -5.45 0.95 2.58
N GLY A 77 -6.53 0.80 3.34
CA GLY A 77 -7.73 1.60 3.22
C GLY A 77 -8.21 2.17 4.55
N GLN A 78 -8.97 3.25 4.48
CA GLN A 78 -9.64 3.84 5.64
C GLN A 78 -10.83 2.98 6.13
N ASP A 79 -11.18 1.93 5.39
CA ASP A 79 -12.15 0.90 5.78
C ASP A 79 -11.58 -0.09 6.82
N LYS A 80 -10.40 0.21 7.39
CA LYS A 80 -9.68 -0.60 8.38
C LYS A 80 -9.20 -1.93 7.82
N ARG A 81 -8.73 -1.92 6.57
CA ARG A 81 -8.24 -3.13 5.91
C ARG A 81 -6.96 -2.91 5.12
N LEU A 82 -6.14 -3.95 5.11
CA LEU A 82 -5.11 -4.16 4.11
C LEU A 82 -5.69 -5.03 3.01
N HIS A 83 -5.73 -4.53 1.79
CA HIS A 83 -6.24 -5.23 0.61
C HIS A 83 -5.12 -5.86 -0.19
N CYS A 84 -5.39 -7.01 -0.77
CA CYS A 84 -4.54 -7.68 -1.74
C CYS A 84 -5.39 -8.09 -2.94
N VAL A 85 -5.06 -7.56 -4.10
CA VAL A 85 -5.76 -7.82 -5.35
C VAL A 85 -4.83 -8.41 -6.40
N ARG A 86 -5.40 -9.09 -7.38
CA ARG A 86 -4.65 -9.57 -8.54
C ARG A 86 -4.16 -8.39 -9.37
N ARG A 87 -2.90 -8.42 -9.75
CA ARG A 87 -2.28 -7.36 -10.54
C ARG A 87 -2.84 -7.24 -11.95
N ASP A 88 -3.26 -8.35 -12.56
CA ASP A 88 -3.74 -8.42 -13.94
C ASP A 88 -5.15 -7.82 -14.12
N ASN A 89 -6.04 -7.99 -13.14
CA ASN A 89 -7.46 -7.69 -13.30
C ASN A 89 -8.15 -7.04 -12.09
N GLY A 90 -7.42 -6.73 -11.01
CA GLY A 90 -7.95 -6.07 -9.82
C GLY A 90 -8.86 -6.93 -8.93
N LYS A 91 -9.06 -8.21 -9.23
CA LYS A 91 -9.91 -9.09 -8.39
C LYS A 91 -9.25 -9.31 -7.03
N GLN A 92 -10.06 -9.20 -5.97
CA GLN A 92 -9.61 -9.44 -4.61
C GLN A 92 -9.09 -10.88 -4.44
N ILE A 93 -7.91 -11.01 -3.84
CA ILE A 93 -7.35 -12.29 -3.40
C ILE A 93 -7.72 -12.49 -1.93
N TRP A 94 -7.45 -11.48 -1.11
CA TRP A 94 -7.81 -11.44 0.30
C TRP A 94 -7.86 -9.99 0.81
N ALA A 95 -8.52 -9.79 1.95
CA ALA A 95 -8.43 -8.57 2.73
C ALA A 95 -8.22 -8.94 4.20
N PHE A 96 -7.26 -8.26 4.85
CA PHE A 96 -6.94 -8.43 6.27
C PHE A 96 -7.52 -7.26 7.05
N SER A 97 -8.35 -7.54 8.07
CA SER A 97 -8.99 -6.51 8.89
C SER A 97 -8.13 -6.15 10.09
N THR A 98 -8.00 -4.86 10.33
CA THR A 98 -7.42 -4.21 11.50
C THR A 98 -8.53 -3.58 12.34
N ARG A 99 -8.19 -2.97 13.49
CA ARG A 99 -9.16 -2.23 14.31
C ARG A 99 -9.18 -0.74 14.01
N GLY A 100 -8.09 -0.20 13.42
CA GLY A 100 -7.94 1.19 12.96
C GLY A 100 -7.79 1.29 11.44
N GLN A 101 -7.75 2.49 10.89
CA GLN A 101 -7.48 2.72 9.48
C GLN A 101 -6.06 2.22 9.11
N VAL A 102 -5.86 1.86 7.85
CA VAL A 102 -4.56 1.45 7.33
C VAL A 102 -4.04 2.54 6.39
N ASN A 103 -3.50 3.60 6.98
CA ASN A 103 -2.88 4.72 6.27
C ASN A 103 -1.40 4.45 5.94
N SER A 104 -0.75 3.59 6.71
CA SER A 104 0.59 3.07 6.47
C SER A 104 0.68 2.34 5.13
N SER A 105 1.75 2.56 4.39
CA SER A 105 1.99 1.85 3.12
C SER A 105 2.61 0.47 3.39
N PRO A 106 2.06 -0.60 2.80
CA PRO A 106 2.55 -1.95 3.03
C PRO A 106 3.93 -2.18 2.40
N VAL A 107 4.75 -2.97 3.07
CA VAL A 107 6.05 -3.44 2.55
C VAL A 107 6.02 -4.95 2.43
N VAL A 108 6.43 -5.46 1.27
CA VAL A 108 6.49 -6.90 0.99
C VAL A 108 7.94 -7.38 1.07
N CYS A 109 8.18 -8.40 1.90
CA CYS A 109 9.48 -9.03 2.05
C CYS A 109 9.32 -10.51 2.39
N ASP A 110 10.05 -11.39 1.70
CA ASP A 110 10.11 -12.85 1.96
C ASP A 110 8.74 -13.52 2.15
N GLY A 111 7.80 -13.24 1.25
CA GLY A 111 6.45 -13.82 1.32
C GLY A 111 5.58 -13.29 2.46
N LYS A 112 6.01 -12.22 3.11
CA LYS A 112 5.32 -11.53 4.19
C LYS A 112 4.98 -10.09 3.79
N VAL A 113 3.97 -9.54 4.41
CA VAL A 113 3.57 -8.13 4.27
C VAL A 113 3.60 -7.50 5.65
N LEU A 114 4.26 -6.36 5.75
CA LEU A 114 4.33 -5.54 6.96
C LEU A 114 3.53 -4.27 6.73
N VAL A 115 2.73 -3.88 7.71
CA VAL A 115 1.91 -2.65 7.64
C VAL A 115 1.57 -2.15 9.02
N GLY A 116 1.61 -0.84 9.22
CA GLY A 116 1.11 -0.16 10.41
C GLY A 116 -0.41 0.09 10.30
N SER A 117 -1.04 0.33 11.42
CA SER A 117 -2.46 0.69 11.51
C SER A 117 -2.69 1.75 12.58
N ASP A 118 -3.74 2.53 12.40
CA ASP A 118 -4.17 3.54 13.36
C ASP A 118 -4.69 2.93 14.69
N ASP A 119 -4.75 1.59 14.79
CA ASP A 119 -4.99 0.89 16.05
C ASP A 119 -3.73 0.70 16.91
N GLY A 120 -2.61 1.32 16.52
CA GLY A 120 -1.35 1.24 17.24
C GLY A 120 -0.57 -0.05 17.00
N ARG A 121 -0.92 -0.83 15.98
CA ARG A 121 -0.26 -2.11 15.71
C ARG A 121 0.53 -2.12 14.42
N LEU A 122 1.74 -2.69 14.51
CA LEU A 122 2.49 -3.17 13.35
C LEU A 122 2.08 -4.62 13.12
N TYR A 123 1.49 -4.89 11.97
CA TYR A 123 1.08 -6.24 11.55
C TYR A 123 2.07 -6.86 10.57
N MET A 124 2.29 -8.16 10.73
CA MET A 124 2.93 -9.01 9.72
C MET A 124 1.94 -10.07 9.28
N VAL A 125 1.61 -10.09 8.00
CA VAL A 125 0.67 -11.05 7.42
C VAL A 125 1.32 -11.85 6.29
N SER A 126 0.81 -13.06 6.05
CA SER A 126 1.24 -13.88 4.92
C SER A 126 0.83 -13.24 3.60
N LEU A 127 1.76 -13.01 2.69
CA LEU A 127 1.47 -12.51 1.35
C LEU A 127 0.50 -13.44 0.59
N THR A 128 0.63 -14.75 0.78
CA THR A 128 -0.17 -15.74 0.07
C THR A 128 -1.61 -15.80 0.57
N THR A 129 -1.79 -15.80 1.90
CA THR A 129 -3.11 -16.11 2.51
C THR A 129 -3.78 -14.94 3.20
N GLY A 130 -3.08 -13.82 3.44
CA GLY A 130 -3.56 -12.70 4.24
C GLY A 130 -3.73 -13.02 5.74
N LYS A 131 -3.33 -14.21 6.19
CA LYS A 131 -3.40 -14.57 7.61
C LYS A 131 -2.34 -13.84 8.41
N ARG A 132 -2.71 -13.35 9.61
CA ARG A 132 -1.77 -12.77 10.55
C ARG A 132 -0.72 -13.80 10.98
N LEU A 133 0.54 -13.41 10.86
CA LEU A 133 1.70 -14.19 11.31
C LEU A 133 2.21 -13.68 12.66
N TRP A 134 2.19 -12.35 12.84
CA TRP A 134 2.67 -11.68 14.03
C TRP A 134 2.12 -10.25 14.08
N ASP A 135 2.04 -9.66 15.24
CA ASP A 135 1.80 -8.24 15.46
C ASP A 135 2.50 -7.74 16.71
N TYR A 136 2.73 -6.44 16.77
CA TYR A 136 3.27 -5.73 17.92
C TYR A 136 2.44 -4.47 18.16
N GLU A 137 2.07 -4.22 19.41
CA GLU A 137 1.33 -3.04 19.83
C GLU A 137 2.27 -1.96 20.34
N THR A 138 2.17 -0.76 19.81
CA THR A 138 2.81 0.46 20.29
C THR A 138 1.85 1.21 21.21
N GLU A 139 2.31 2.32 21.80
CA GLU A 139 1.47 3.12 22.70
C GLU A 139 0.52 4.07 21.94
N ASP A 140 0.73 4.28 20.62
CA ASP A 140 -0.07 5.18 19.79
C ASP A 140 -0.13 4.72 18.34
N VAL A 141 -0.84 5.45 17.49
CA VAL A 141 -1.07 5.23 16.06
C VAL A 141 0.23 4.95 15.29
N ILE A 142 0.14 4.05 14.33
CA ILE A 142 1.20 3.80 13.35
C ILE A 142 0.72 4.21 11.95
N SER A 143 0.84 5.48 11.62
CA SER A 143 0.60 6.03 10.28
C SER A 143 1.84 5.90 9.37
N ALA A 144 3.03 5.81 9.94
CA ALA A 144 4.28 5.64 9.22
C ALA A 144 4.34 4.29 8.47
N SER A 145 5.11 4.26 7.39
CA SER A 145 5.34 3.04 6.61
C SER A 145 6.59 2.31 7.12
N PRO A 146 6.58 0.97 7.25
CA PRO A 146 7.72 0.21 7.69
C PRO A 146 8.85 0.22 6.66
N ALA A 147 10.08 0.15 7.14
CA ALA A 147 11.26 -0.11 6.33
C ALA A 147 11.86 -1.47 6.71
N VAL A 148 12.30 -2.24 5.70
CA VAL A 148 12.92 -3.55 5.88
C VAL A 148 14.30 -3.56 5.25
N ALA A 149 15.32 -3.84 6.04
CA ALA A 149 16.69 -3.98 5.57
C ALA A 149 17.50 -4.90 6.50
N SER A 150 18.41 -5.70 5.94
CA SER A 150 19.37 -6.52 6.70
C SER A 150 18.71 -7.37 7.81
N GLY A 151 17.55 -7.98 7.53
CA GLY A 151 16.80 -8.81 8.49
C GLY A 151 16.16 -8.04 9.64
N LYS A 152 16.04 -6.72 9.51
CA LYS A 152 15.40 -5.84 10.48
C LYS A 152 14.19 -5.15 9.88
N VAL A 153 13.20 -4.89 10.73
CA VAL A 153 12.04 -4.04 10.44
C VAL A 153 12.14 -2.80 11.32
N VAL A 154 12.02 -1.63 10.73
CA VAL A 154 12.03 -0.35 11.46
C VAL A 154 10.74 0.39 11.14
N ILE A 155 10.12 0.98 12.17
CA ILE A 155 8.89 1.76 12.02
C ILE A 155 8.81 2.85 13.08
N GLY A 156 8.25 4.01 12.74
CA GLY A 156 7.89 5.06 13.68
C GLY A 156 6.46 4.93 14.16
N SER A 157 6.19 5.39 15.39
CA SER A 157 4.85 5.52 15.93
C SER A 157 4.62 6.97 16.39
N GLU A 158 3.35 7.37 16.47
CA GLU A 158 2.98 8.72 16.95
C GLU A 158 3.23 8.92 18.46
N ASP A 159 3.60 7.84 19.17
CA ASP A 159 4.13 7.92 20.54
C ASP A 159 5.55 8.55 20.62
N GLY A 160 6.09 9.00 19.47
CA GLY A 160 7.42 9.62 19.36
C GLY A 160 8.59 8.64 19.35
N LYS A 161 8.34 7.34 19.28
CA LYS A 161 9.39 6.30 19.28
C LYS A 161 9.62 5.70 17.90
N ILE A 162 10.84 5.22 17.69
CA ILE A 162 11.21 4.38 16.56
C ILE A 162 11.43 2.95 17.08
N TYR A 163 10.71 2.02 16.53
CA TYR A 163 10.79 0.61 16.87
C TYR A 163 11.64 -0.15 15.84
N CYS A 164 12.54 -1.02 16.33
CA CYS A 164 13.37 -1.86 15.49
C CYS A 164 13.26 -3.31 15.94
N PHE A 165 12.78 -4.15 15.03
CA PHE A 165 12.61 -5.59 15.25
C PHE A 165 13.63 -6.36 14.41
N GLY A 166 14.18 -7.44 14.96
CA GLY A 166 15.14 -8.30 14.28
C GLY A 166 15.43 -9.55 15.08
N GLN A 167 16.10 -10.51 14.47
CA GLN A 167 16.55 -11.68 15.21
C GLN A 167 17.67 -11.30 16.19
N LYS A 168 17.59 -11.76 17.44
CA LYS A 168 18.75 -11.73 18.33
C LYS A 168 19.84 -12.62 17.70
N LYS A 169 21.02 -12.06 17.47
CA LYS A 169 22.20 -12.88 17.23
C LYS A 169 22.38 -13.78 18.47
N LYS A 170 22.38 -15.10 18.25
CA LYS A 170 22.83 -16.05 19.28
C LYS A 170 24.31 -15.87 19.54
#